data_6ddd97fcc06d5249987f0b98a5d362c8
#
_entry.id   6ddd97fcc06d5249987f0b98a5d362c8
#
_cell.length_a   1.000
_cell.length_b   1.000
_cell.length_c   1.000
_cell.angle_alpha   90.00
_cell.angle_beta   90.00
_cell.angle_gamma   90.00
#
_symmetry.space_group_name_H-M   'P 1'
#
loop_
_entity.id
_entity.type
_entity.pdbx_description
1 polymer ?
#
loop_
_entity_poly.entity_id
_entity_poly.type
_entity_poly.pdbx_seq_one_letter_code
_entity_poly.pdbx_strand_id
1 'polypeptide(L)'
;MPIELPNAESLLARLVEQIQPDVTERTALVGIHTGGAWLAERLHRKLGIKAPLGTIDVSFYRDDYGSKGLHAKPQRSDIPFDVENADIIIVDDVLYTGRTTRAALNELFDYGRPARVDLAVLCDRHGRELPISARYCAHRLEEALPASRNLRLSQDATGTLTLRLIDA
;
A
#
# COMPACT_ATOMS: atom_id res chain seq x y z
N MET A 1 -16.90 7.23 -21.00
CA MET A 1 -16.93 8.27 -19.95
C MET A 1 -15.57 8.34 -19.28
N PRO A 2 -15.06 9.55 -19.03
CA PRO A 2 -13.82 9.65 -18.25
C PRO A 2 -14.06 9.12 -16.84
N ILE A 3 -13.07 8.39 -16.32
CA ILE A 3 -13.11 7.90 -14.95
C ILE A 3 -12.69 9.07 -14.06
N GLU A 4 -13.60 9.50 -13.19
CA GLU A 4 -13.26 10.49 -12.18
C GLU A 4 -12.63 9.81 -10.98
N LEU A 5 -11.45 10.27 -10.62
CA LEU A 5 -10.75 9.79 -9.43
C LEU A 5 -10.97 10.76 -8.28
N PRO A 6 -11.32 10.25 -7.09
CA PRO A 6 -11.35 11.10 -5.90
C PRO A 6 -10.00 11.71 -5.58
N ASN A 7 -10.00 12.80 -4.85
CA ASN A 7 -8.79 13.45 -4.37
C ASN A 7 -8.01 12.53 -3.42
N ALA A 8 -6.72 12.32 -3.67
CA ALA A 8 -5.89 11.39 -2.89
C ALA A 8 -5.80 11.79 -1.41
N GLU A 9 -5.72 13.08 -1.09
CA GLU A 9 -5.69 13.56 0.30
C GLU A 9 -7.00 13.25 1.03
N SER A 10 -8.12 13.35 0.35
CA SER A 10 -9.43 12.96 0.91
C SER A 10 -9.52 11.46 1.15
N LEU A 11 -8.94 10.66 0.24
CA LEU A 11 -8.88 9.21 0.40
C LEU A 11 -8.00 8.82 1.58
N LEU A 12 -6.87 9.52 1.77
CA LEU A 12 -6.01 9.33 2.93
C LEU A 12 -6.79 9.58 4.23
N ALA A 13 -7.58 10.64 4.28
CA ALA A 13 -8.42 10.94 5.44
C ALA A 13 -9.42 9.82 5.72
N ARG A 14 -10.00 9.21 4.68
CA ARG A 14 -10.88 8.04 4.84
C ARG A 14 -10.15 6.84 5.43
N LEU A 15 -8.93 6.57 5.00
CA LEU A 15 -8.13 5.49 5.59
C LEU A 15 -7.87 5.72 7.07
N VAL A 16 -7.54 6.95 7.45
CA VAL A 16 -7.35 7.30 8.87
C VAL A 16 -8.60 6.97 9.67
N GLU A 17 -9.77 7.37 9.19
CA GLU A 17 -11.05 7.08 9.85
C GLU A 17 -11.32 5.59 9.97
N GLN A 18 -11.00 4.81 8.95
CA GLN A 18 -11.21 3.36 8.94
C GLN A 18 -10.27 2.65 9.91
N ILE A 19 -9.03 3.06 9.99
CA ILE A 19 -7.99 2.37 10.76
C ILE A 19 -8.01 2.79 12.24
N GLN A 20 -8.29 4.06 12.52
CA GLN A 20 -8.16 4.64 13.87
C GLN A 20 -8.82 3.80 14.98
N PRO A 21 -10.05 3.27 14.80
CA PRO A 21 -10.70 2.48 15.86
C PRO A 21 -9.97 1.18 16.20
N ASP A 22 -9.17 0.66 15.29
CA ASP A 22 -8.51 -0.63 15.42
C ASP A 22 -7.06 -0.54 15.90
N VAL A 23 -6.53 0.69 16.08
CA VAL A 23 -5.16 0.90 16.53
C VAL A 23 -5.00 0.47 17.98
N THR A 24 -3.99 -0.35 18.23
CA THR A 24 -3.58 -0.78 19.59
C THR A 24 -2.10 -0.50 19.80
N GLU A 25 -1.59 -0.84 20.98
CA GLU A 25 -0.15 -0.72 21.28
C GLU A 25 0.72 -1.68 20.45
N ARG A 26 0.11 -2.74 19.89
CA ARG A 26 0.81 -3.73 19.06
C ARG A 26 0.72 -3.42 17.57
N THR A 27 0.02 -2.37 17.18
CA THR A 27 -0.13 -1.99 15.78
C THR A 27 1.18 -1.47 15.21
N ALA A 28 1.57 -1.99 14.05
CA ALA A 28 2.72 -1.51 13.29
C ALA A 28 2.34 -1.36 11.82
N LEU A 29 2.88 -0.36 11.15
CA LEU A 29 2.64 -0.13 9.73
C LEU A 29 3.86 -0.51 8.92
N VAL A 30 3.62 -1.12 7.76
CA VAL A 30 4.65 -1.45 6.78
C VAL A 30 4.18 -0.93 5.41
N GLY A 31 4.87 0.07 4.89
CA GLY A 31 4.56 0.62 3.57
C GLY A 31 5.33 -0.09 2.47
N ILE A 32 4.64 -0.37 1.36
CA ILE A 32 5.29 -0.92 0.17
C ILE A 32 5.80 0.25 -0.69
N HIS A 33 7.11 0.23 -1.00
CA HIS A 33 7.72 1.24 -1.87
C HIS A 33 7.08 1.17 -3.27
N THR A 34 6.80 2.32 -3.90
CA THR A 34 7.11 3.67 -3.41
C THR A 34 5.86 4.36 -2.84
N GLY A 35 4.72 4.27 -3.52
CA GLY A 35 3.48 4.94 -3.14
C GLY A 35 2.94 4.50 -1.79
N GLY A 36 3.01 3.21 -1.50
CA GLY A 36 2.59 2.67 -0.21
C GLY A 36 3.44 3.20 0.96
N ALA A 37 4.73 3.44 0.73
CA ALA A 37 5.61 4.03 1.74
C ALA A 37 5.23 5.49 2.03
N TRP A 38 4.88 6.27 1.02
CA TRP A 38 4.39 7.65 1.23
C TRP A 38 3.10 7.66 2.07
N LEU A 39 2.16 6.79 1.71
CA LEU A 39 0.90 6.65 2.44
C LEU A 39 1.12 6.21 3.89
N ALA A 40 1.97 5.22 4.08
CA ALA A 40 2.25 4.67 5.40
C ALA A 40 2.89 5.72 6.32
N GLU A 41 3.78 6.55 5.78
CA GLU A 41 4.38 7.66 6.53
C GLU A 41 3.31 8.64 7.01
N ARG A 42 2.39 9.02 6.12
CA ARG A 42 1.30 9.93 6.44
C ARG A 42 0.34 9.30 7.47
N LEU A 43 -0.03 8.04 7.28
CA LEU A 43 -0.88 7.30 8.20
C LEU A 43 -0.22 7.13 9.57
N HIS A 44 1.06 6.83 9.61
CA HIS A 44 1.82 6.66 10.83
C HIS A 44 1.72 7.89 11.73
N ARG A 45 1.93 9.06 11.15
CA ARG A 45 1.82 10.33 11.88
C ARG A 45 0.39 10.63 12.32
N LYS A 46 -0.58 10.45 11.44
CA LYS A 46 -1.99 10.76 11.73
C LYS A 46 -2.59 9.84 12.78
N LEU A 47 -2.20 8.57 12.76
CA LEU A 47 -2.72 7.57 13.68
C LEU A 47 -1.98 7.53 15.02
N GLY A 48 -0.81 8.18 15.12
CA GLY A 48 0.00 8.16 16.32
C GLY A 48 0.53 6.77 16.65
N ILE A 49 0.92 5.99 15.65
CA ILE A 49 1.44 4.64 15.84
C ILE A 49 2.76 4.70 16.59
N LYS A 50 2.88 3.91 17.67
CA LYS A 50 4.09 3.90 18.52
C LYS A 50 5.26 3.18 17.89
N ALA A 51 5.02 2.04 17.24
CA ALA A 51 6.09 1.28 16.59
C ALA A 51 6.69 2.10 15.44
N PRO A 52 8.02 2.05 15.24
CA PRO A 52 8.64 2.72 14.09
C PRO A 52 8.05 2.22 12.78
N LEU A 53 7.99 3.10 11.78
CA LEU A 53 7.48 2.76 10.46
C LEU A 53 8.40 1.77 9.75
N GLY A 54 7.84 0.69 9.22
CA GLY A 54 8.55 -0.26 8.37
C GLY A 54 8.27 -0.01 6.90
N THR A 55 9.20 -0.42 6.05
CA THR A 55 9.03 -0.38 4.60
C THR A 55 9.55 -1.65 3.95
N ILE A 56 8.92 -2.06 2.87
CA ILE A 56 9.31 -3.22 2.07
C ILE A 56 9.39 -2.81 0.61
N ASP A 57 10.46 -3.22 -0.07
CA ASP A 57 10.57 -3.07 -1.51
C ASP A 57 10.46 -4.44 -2.18
N VAL A 58 9.40 -4.61 -2.96
CA VAL A 58 9.13 -5.84 -3.72
C VAL A 58 9.10 -5.55 -5.22
N SER A 59 9.90 -4.60 -5.68
CA SER A 59 9.90 -4.16 -7.09
C SER A 59 10.09 -5.30 -8.07
N PHE A 60 10.83 -6.34 -7.71
CA PHE A 60 11.04 -7.53 -8.56
C PHE A 60 9.76 -8.35 -8.79
N TYR A 61 8.75 -8.16 -7.95
CA TYR A 61 7.51 -8.93 -7.97
C TYR A 61 6.30 -8.09 -8.41
N ARG A 62 6.53 -6.82 -8.78
CA ARG A 62 5.44 -5.95 -9.22
C ARG A 62 4.95 -6.33 -10.60
N ASP A 63 3.67 -6.09 -10.84
CA ASP A 63 3.01 -6.43 -12.10
C ASP A 63 3.58 -5.68 -13.31
N ASP A 64 4.23 -4.54 -13.07
CA ASP A 64 4.82 -3.69 -14.11
C ASP A 64 6.34 -3.84 -14.24
N TYR A 65 6.96 -4.73 -13.46
CA TYR A 65 8.43 -4.87 -13.44
C TYR A 65 9.02 -5.16 -14.83
N GLY A 66 8.43 -6.08 -15.55
CA GLY A 66 8.91 -6.48 -16.87
C GLY A 66 8.79 -5.39 -17.93
N SER A 67 7.86 -4.44 -17.78
CA SER A 67 7.64 -3.38 -18.75
C SER A 67 8.57 -2.18 -18.55
N LYS A 68 9.15 -2.03 -17.36
CA LYS A 68 10.05 -0.93 -17.02
C LYS A 68 11.53 -1.30 -17.08
N GLY A 69 11.84 -2.57 -17.25
CA GLY A 69 13.21 -3.06 -17.34
C GLY A 69 13.99 -2.90 -16.02
N LEU A 70 15.32 -2.88 -16.15
CA LEU A 70 16.24 -2.87 -15.01
C LEU A 70 16.45 -1.49 -14.36
N HIS A 71 15.64 -0.48 -14.70
CA HIS A 71 15.87 0.89 -14.26
C HIS A 71 15.42 1.19 -12.84
N ALA A 72 14.56 0.35 -12.25
CA ALA A 72 14.15 0.51 -10.87
C ALA A 72 15.20 -0.13 -9.96
N LYS A 73 15.98 0.69 -9.25
CA LYS A 73 16.84 0.18 -8.17
C LYS A 73 15.96 -0.24 -7.01
N PRO A 74 15.95 -1.53 -6.61
CA PRO A 74 15.22 -1.93 -5.42
C PRO A 74 15.79 -1.21 -4.22
N GLN A 75 14.90 -0.66 -3.39
CA GLN A 75 15.31 -0.14 -2.09
C GLN A 75 15.36 -1.28 -1.10
N ARG A 76 16.21 -1.16 -0.10
CA ARG A 76 16.32 -2.17 0.94
C ARG A 76 15.09 -2.12 1.83
N SER A 77 14.53 -3.29 2.15
CA SER A 77 13.48 -3.38 3.16
C SER A 77 14.01 -3.01 4.53
N ASP A 78 13.20 -2.31 5.30
CA ASP A 78 13.54 -1.85 6.64
C ASP A 78 12.37 -2.13 7.58
N ILE A 79 12.54 -3.06 8.51
CA ILE A 79 11.53 -3.43 9.50
C ILE A 79 12.12 -3.18 10.90
N PRO A 80 12.06 -1.92 11.39
CA PRO A 80 12.75 -1.52 12.61
C PRO A 80 11.95 -1.80 13.90
N PHE A 81 11.11 -2.82 13.90
CA PHE A 81 10.34 -3.24 15.07
C PHE A 81 10.30 -4.78 15.14
N ASP A 82 9.91 -5.30 16.29
CA ASP A 82 9.75 -6.74 16.47
C ASP A 82 8.43 -7.20 15.81
N VAL A 83 8.57 -8.08 14.83
CA VAL A 83 7.43 -8.65 14.07
C VAL A 83 6.64 -9.66 14.91
N GLU A 84 7.30 -10.36 15.85
CA GLU A 84 6.63 -11.36 16.68
C GLU A 84 5.43 -10.78 17.42
N ASN A 85 4.28 -11.41 17.23
CA ASN A 85 3.02 -11.04 17.87
C ASN A 85 2.51 -9.61 17.56
N ALA A 86 3.08 -8.94 16.57
CA ALA A 86 2.61 -7.62 16.15
C ALA A 86 1.33 -7.71 15.32
N ASP A 87 0.50 -6.69 15.42
CA ASP A 87 -0.65 -6.50 14.55
C ASP A 87 -0.21 -5.57 13.40
N ILE A 88 0.13 -6.16 12.27
CA ILE A 88 0.75 -5.42 11.17
C ILE A 88 -0.31 -5.02 10.13
N ILE A 89 -0.23 -3.78 9.67
CA ILE A 89 -1.01 -3.29 8.54
C ILE A 89 -0.03 -2.98 7.41
N ILE A 90 -0.12 -3.75 6.33
CA ILE A 90 0.61 -3.47 5.09
C ILE A 90 -0.15 -2.38 4.35
N VAL A 91 0.57 -1.35 3.89
CA VAL A 91 -0.01 -0.20 3.20
C VAL A 91 0.50 -0.15 1.77
N ASP A 92 -0.42 -0.09 0.81
CA ASP A 92 -0.09 0.10 -0.60
C ASP A 92 -1.04 1.14 -1.21
N ASP A 93 -0.64 1.70 -2.35
CA ASP A 93 -1.45 2.71 -3.03
C ASP A 93 -2.61 2.07 -3.80
N VAL A 94 -2.33 1.05 -4.60
CA VAL A 94 -3.33 0.43 -5.49
C VAL A 94 -3.29 -1.08 -5.34
N LEU A 95 -4.45 -1.68 -5.12
CA LEU A 95 -4.61 -3.13 -5.13
C LEU A 95 -5.10 -3.56 -6.51
N TYR A 96 -4.33 -4.41 -7.17
CA TYR A 96 -4.61 -4.94 -8.49
C TYR A 96 -4.73 -6.48 -8.42
N THR A 97 -3.69 -7.20 -8.84
CA THR A 97 -3.73 -8.67 -8.91
C THR A 97 -3.61 -9.33 -7.54
N GLY A 98 -3.01 -8.67 -6.58
CA GLY A 98 -2.64 -9.21 -5.27
C GLY A 98 -1.20 -9.73 -5.21
N ARG A 99 -0.47 -9.73 -6.32
CA ARG A 99 0.89 -10.28 -6.38
C ARG A 99 1.88 -9.46 -5.57
N THR A 100 1.78 -8.15 -5.61
CA THR A 100 2.63 -7.26 -4.79
C THR A 100 2.43 -7.52 -3.30
N THR A 101 1.19 -7.63 -2.86
CA THR A 101 0.85 -7.92 -1.47
C THR A 101 1.38 -9.29 -1.04
N ARG A 102 1.24 -10.30 -1.90
CA ARG A 102 1.77 -11.64 -1.61
C ARG A 102 3.28 -11.61 -1.41
N ALA A 103 4.00 -10.90 -2.28
CA ALA A 103 5.45 -10.76 -2.15
C ALA A 103 5.84 -10.07 -0.85
N ALA A 104 5.11 -9.02 -0.47
CA ALA A 104 5.32 -8.32 0.79
C ALA A 104 5.09 -9.24 2.00
N LEU A 105 4.03 -10.05 1.96
CA LEU A 105 3.77 -11.04 3.00
C LEU A 105 4.91 -12.04 3.14
N ASN A 106 5.41 -12.58 2.02
CA ASN A 106 6.53 -13.52 2.05
C ASN A 106 7.76 -12.91 2.72
N GLU A 107 8.09 -11.68 2.36
CA GLU A 107 9.24 -10.98 2.93
C GLU A 107 9.04 -10.68 4.41
N LEU A 108 7.86 -10.23 4.79
CA LEU A 108 7.53 -9.91 6.17
C LEU A 108 7.69 -11.12 7.10
N PHE A 109 7.25 -12.30 6.66
CA PHE A 109 7.32 -13.52 7.46
C PHE A 109 8.76 -14.02 7.65
N ASP A 110 9.73 -13.51 6.88
CA ASP A 110 11.15 -13.79 7.13
C ASP A 110 11.67 -13.08 8.40
N TYR A 111 10.97 -12.06 8.89
CA TYR A 111 11.34 -11.31 10.08
C TYR A 111 10.73 -11.84 11.37
N GLY A 112 9.74 -12.72 11.28
CA GLY A 112 9.09 -13.28 12.45
C GLY A 112 7.63 -13.65 12.15
N ARG A 113 6.90 -14.03 13.20
CA ARG A 113 5.51 -14.43 13.10
C ARG A 113 4.58 -13.35 13.68
N PRO A 114 3.98 -12.51 12.84
CA PRO A 114 2.99 -11.53 13.34
C PRO A 114 1.74 -12.22 13.88
N ALA A 115 1.06 -11.56 14.81
CA ALA A 115 -0.23 -12.05 15.32
C ALA A 115 -1.30 -11.99 14.23
N ARG A 116 -1.26 -10.94 13.42
CA ARG A 116 -2.15 -10.76 12.27
C ARG A 116 -1.51 -9.82 11.26
N VAL A 117 -1.94 -9.92 10.02
CA VAL A 117 -1.56 -8.97 8.96
C VAL A 117 -2.82 -8.56 8.22
N ASP A 118 -3.07 -7.26 8.16
CA ASP A 118 -4.14 -6.66 7.37
C ASP A 118 -3.53 -5.83 6.25
N LEU A 119 -4.34 -5.54 5.23
CA LEU A 119 -3.95 -4.70 4.10
C LEU A 119 -4.81 -3.45 4.07
N ALA A 120 -4.16 -2.30 3.91
CA ALA A 120 -4.78 -1.02 3.67
C ALA A 120 -4.35 -0.48 2.31
N VAL A 121 -5.30 -0.07 1.48
CA VAL A 121 -5.02 0.48 0.16
C VAL A 121 -5.82 1.75 -0.08
N LEU A 122 -5.24 2.65 -0.86
CA LEU A 122 -5.93 3.87 -1.26
C LEU A 122 -7.04 3.56 -2.26
N CYS A 123 -6.75 2.69 -3.23
CA CYS A 123 -7.69 2.34 -4.28
C CYS A 123 -7.61 0.85 -4.64
N ASP A 124 -8.77 0.23 -4.78
CA ASP A 124 -8.90 -1.12 -5.34
C ASP A 124 -9.42 -0.99 -6.77
N ARG A 125 -8.64 -1.46 -7.74
CA ARG A 125 -8.98 -1.37 -9.17
C ARG A 125 -9.59 -2.64 -9.74
N HIS A 126 -9.85 -3.64 -8.92
CA HIS A 126 -10.26 -4.99 -9.34
C HIS A 126 -9.13 -5.73 -10.10
N GLY A 127 -9.41 -6.83 -10.74
CA GLY A 127 -8.43 -7.58 -11.52
C GLY A 127 -7.62 -8.58 -10.71
N ARG A 128 -8.18 -9.05 -9.62
CA ARG A 128 -7.50 -10.00 -8.73
C ARG A 128 -7.15 -11.30 -9.44
N GLU A 129 -5.92 -11.78 -9.21
CA GLU A 129 -5.43 -13.10 -9.63
C GLU A 129 -5.12 -14.00 -8.43
N LEU A 130 -5.04 -13.45 -7.24
CA LEU A 130 -4.79 -14.15 -5.98
C LEU A 130 -5.90 -13.79 -4.98
N PRO A 131 -6.15 -14.65 -3.99
CA PRO A 131 -7.19 -14.42 -2.98
C PRO A 131 -6.75 -13.39 -1.93
N ILE A 132 -6.49 -12.18 -2.35
CA ILE A 132 -6.07 -11.05 -1.52
C ILE A 132 -7.20 -10.02 -1.50
N SER A 133 -7.53 -9.53 -0.31
CA SER A 133 -8.48 -8.44 -0.14
C SER A 133 -7.96 -7.44 0.88
N ALA A 134 -8.34 -6.17 0.73
CA ALA A 134 -7.98 -5.14 1.68
C ALA A 134 -9.03 -5.06 2.79
N ARG A 135 -8.58 -5.03 4.04
CA ARG A 135 -9.47 -4.75 5.17
C ARG A 135 -9.86 -3.27 5.17
N TYR A 136 -8.92 -2.40 4.82
CA TYR A 136 -9.13 -0.97 4.74
C TYR A 136 -8.93 -0.53 3.29
N CYS A 137 -9.97 0.04 2.70
CA CYS A 137 -9.93 0.51 1.32
C CYS A 137 -10.65 1.85 1.24
N ALA A 138 -9.94 2.90 0.84
CA ALA A 138 -10.53 4.23 0.78
C ALA A 138 -11.49 4.37 -0.40
N HIS A 139 -11.14 3.76 -1.53
CA HIS A 139 -11.97 3.85 -2.75
C HIS A 139 -11.85 2.57 -3.56
N ARG A 140 -12.99 2.04 -3.96
CA ARG A 140 -13.06 0.93 -4.91
C ARG A 140 -13.67 1.45 -6.19
N LEU A 141 -13.00 1.21 -7.32
CA LEU A 141 -13.56 1.59 -8.63
C LEU A 141 -14.86 0.83 -8.87
N GLU A 142 -15.82 1.49 -9.52
CA GLU A 142 -17.10 0.84 -9.86
C GLU A 142 -16.90 -0.27 -10.89
N GLU A 143 -15.99 -0.03 -11.83
CA GLU A 143 -15.65 -1.00 -12.88
C GLU A 143 -14.15 -1.26 -12.91
N ALA A 144 -13.79 -2.48 -13.34
CA ALA A 144 -12.40 -2.84 -13.53
C ALA A 144 -11.74 -1.99 -14.62
N LEU A 145 -10.50 -1.56 -14.37
CA LEU A 145 -9.71 -0.89 -15.39
C LEU A 145 -9.22 -1.90 -16.43
N PRO A 146 -9.20 -1.51 -17.71
CA PRO A 146 -8.55 -2.34 -18.73
C PRO A 146 -7.04 -2.43 -18.46
N ALA A 147 -6.42 -3.49 -18.99
CA ALA A 147 -4.98 -3.71 -18.83
C ALA A 147 -4.12 -2.59 -19.44
N SER A 148 -4.69 -1.82 -20.36
CA SER A 148 -4.04 -0.67 -20.98
C SER A 148 -3.95 0.58 -20.11
N ARG A 149 -4.56 0.56 -18.92
CA ARG A 149 -4.59 1.71 -18.01
C ARG A 149 -4.00 1.34 -16.66
N ASN A 150 -3.33 2.30 -16.06
CA ASN A 150 -2.78 2.16 -14.71
C ASN A 150 -3.19 3.35 -13.82
N LEU A 151 -3.18 3.09 -12.53
CA LEU A 151 -3.29 4.14 -11.52
C LEU A 151 -1.89 4.40 -10.96
N ARG A 152 -1.55 5.67 -10.81
CA ARG A 152 -0.28 6.08 -10.21
C ARG A 152 -0.51 7.11 -9.14
N LEU A 153 0.07 6.86 -7.98
CA LEU A 153 0.17 7.84 -6.91
C LEU A 153 1.47 8.62 -7.11
N SER A 154 1.40 9.94 -7.06
CA SER A 154 2.57 10.81 -7.12
C SER A 154 2.58 11.74 -5.92
N GLN A 155 3.76 12.24 -5.58
CA GLN A 155 3.97 13.17 -4.48
C GLN A 155 4.74 14.37 -5.02
N ASP A 156 4.25 15.59 -4.73
CA ASP A 156 4.92 16.81 -5.15
C ASP A 156 5.97 17.26 -4.12
N ALA A 157 6.62 18.39 -4.39
CA ALA A 157 7.69 18.92 -3.52
C ALA A 157 7.19 19.30 -2.12
N THR A 158 5.88 19.54 -1.95
CA THR A 158 5.27 19.86 -0.65
C THR A 158 4.77 18.63 0.09
N GLY A 159 4.86 17.45 -0.53
CA GLY A 159 4.36 16.20 0.03
C GLY A 159 2.90 15.91 -0.29
N THR A 160 2.25 16.73 -1.09
CA THR A 160 0.86 16.51 -1.50
C THR A 160 0.76 15.32 -2.45
N LEU A 161 -0.16 14.42 -2.14
CA LEU A 161 -0.39 13.21 -2.92
C LEU A 161 -1.45 13.44 -3.99
N THR A 162 -1.23 12.89 -5.17
CA THR A 162 -2.17 12.93 -6.30
C THR A 162 -2.28 11.55 -6.93
N LEU A 163 -3.51 11.10 -7.13
CA LEU A 163 -3.80 9.84 -7.82
C LEU A 163 -4.18 10.15 -9.26
N ARG A 164 -3.49 9.51 -10.20
CA ARG A 164 -3.68 9.75 -11.65
C ARG A 164 -3.91 8.45 -12.39
N LEU A 165 -4.72 8.56 -13.44
CA LEU A 165 -4.89 7.48 -14.40
C LEU A 165 -3.92 7.72 -15.55
N ILE A 166 -3.11 6.72 -15.86
CA ILE A 166 -2.09 6.79 -16.91
C ILE A 166 -2.21 5.59 -17.85
N ASP A 167 -1.57 5.68 -19.01
CA ASP A 167 -1.46 4.55 -19.91
C ASP A 167 -0.44 3.55 -19.37
N ALA A 168 -0.77 2.26 -19.54
CA ALA A 168 0.10 1.19 -19.07
C ALA A 168 1.24 0.93 -20.06
#